data_78691e62e9e1107422578e05176bacca
#
_entry.id   78691e62e9e1107422578e05176bacca
#
_cell.length_a   1.000
_cell.length_b   1.000
_cell.length_c   1.000
_cell.angle_alpha   90.00
_cell.angle_beta   90.00
_cell.angle_gamma   90.00
#
_symmetry.space_group_name_H-M   'P 1'
#
loop_
_entity.id
_entity.type
_entity.pdbx_description
1 polymer ?
#
loop_
_entity_poly.entity_id
_entity_poly.type
_entity_poly.pdbx_seq_one_letter_code
_entity_poly.pdbx_strand_id
1 'polypeptide(L)'
;MDPISKEHDFLAVLRHVMSHGVITLLAMAMAFATPDAARYILYVWWPRVVLDANLLLATEIVLASTLMVLFYLCKRAWDNRHRLTSAKMASLLFTRHPRKGWLSTLQERNLVRSLPAARDASILSLTGYETLVAPNSLLKEVFTTAYEIRVMLLNPLGMAARKRVDSLAQNITTSTFQEELAASIAFLNACRRSGKKVSLKFYDHDPFWKVVVLDDLAWVQHCHSGREMKDQPEYVFGLQYAEPDQGLFVPFYTYFLHKWNEAGHWEYDFDTGEVVQRDATTGNETGRAPLGLPDYGSASPPLTAARTFSPASENAQVRKDSGNNDLRKLSAECALRSC
;
A
#
# COMPACT_ATOMS: atom_id res chain seq x y z
N MET A 1 -20.08 -24.74 -12.12
CA MET A 1 -18.97 -25.34 -11.34
C MET A 1 -17.86 -25.63 -12.33
N ASP A 2 -16.89 -24.68 -12.45
CA ASP A 2 -15.94 -24.68 -13.55
C ASP A 2 -14.82 -25.71 -13.32
N PRO A 3 -14.50 -26.55 -14.33
CA PRO A 3 -13.46 -27.58 -14.24
C PRO A 3 -12.06 -27.00 -14.04
N ILE A 4 -11.82 -25.73 -14.40
CA ILE A 4 -10.52 -25.03 -14.31
C ILE A 4 -10.10 -24.77 -12.85
N SER A 5 -11.05 -24.53 -11.93
CA SER A 5 -10.79 -24.34 -10.50
C SER A 5 -10.22 -25.60 -9.84
N LYS A 6 -10.69 -26.78 -10.21
CA LYS A 6 -10.22 -28.05 -9.62
C LYS A 6 -8.81 -28.44 -10.04
N GLU A 7 -8.36 -28.06 -11.22
CA GLU A 7 -6.99 -28.31 -11.68
C GLU A 7 -5.94 -27.48 -10.90
N HIS A 8 -6.27 -26.22 -10.63
CA HIS A 8 -5.37 -25.36 -9.83
C HIS A 8 -5.22 -25.82 -8.38
N ASP A 9 -6.32 -26.28 -7.76
CA ASP A 9 -6.28 -26.81 -6.41
C ASP A 9 -5.50 -28.14 -6.33
N PHE A 10 -5.66 -29.01 -7.33
CA PHE A 10 -4.92 -30.26 -7.41
C PHE A 10 -3.40 -30.04 -7.56
N LEU A 11 -2.98 -29.10 -8.40
CA LEU A 11 -1.56 -28.76 -8.58
C LEU A 11 -0.96 -28.12 -7.32
N ALA A 12 -1.73 -27.32 -6.59
CA ALA A 12 -1.30 -26.74 -5.31
C ALA A 12 -1.10 -27.81 -4.24
N VAL A 13 -2.03 -28.74 -4.12
CA VAL A 13 -1.93 -29.89 -3.21
C VAL A 13 -0.76 -30.80 -3.59
N LEU A 14 -0.61 -31.11 -4.88
CA LEU A 14 0.50 -31.95 -5.36
C LEU A 14 1.86 -31.29 -5.06
N ARG A 15 2.02 -29.99 -5.29
CA ARG A 15 3.25 -29.26 -4.96
C ARG A 15 3.53 -29.29 -3.46
N HIS A 16 2.50 -29.19 -2.63
CA HIS A 16 2.64 -29.24 -1.17
C HIS A 16 3.10 -30.64 -0.71
N VAL A 17 2.47 -31.69 -1.21
CA VAL A 17 2.82 -33.09 -0.92
C VAL A 17 4.25 -33.42 -1.39
N MET A 18 4.61 -32.99 -2.61
CA MET A 18 5.98 -33.17 -3.14
C MET A 18 7.02 -32.44 -2.30
N SER A 19 6.74 -31.22 -1.86
CA SER A 19 7.63 -30.46 -0.97
C SER A 19 7.87 -31.18 0.37
N HIS A 20 6.81 -31.70 0.99
CA HIS A 20 6.94 -32.47 2.23
C HIS A 20 7.66 -33.80 2.01
N GLY A 21 7.40 -34.47 0.89
CA GLY A 21 8.10 -35.70 0.53
C GLY A 21 9.61 -35.50 0.37
N VAL A 22 10.02 -34.44 -0.31
CA VAL A 22 11.44 -34.11 -0.50
C VAL A 22 12.11 -33.75 0.84
N ILE A 23 11.45 -32.97 1.69
CA ILE A 23 11.98 -32.62 3.03
C ILE A 23 12.15 -33.88 3.89
N THR A 24 11.17 -34.77 3.88
CA THR A 24 11.22 -36.04 4.66
C THR A 24 12.34 -36.96 4.16
N LEU A 25 12.50 -37.07 2.84
CA LEU A 25 13.60 -37.88 2.26
C LEU A 25 14.97 -37.28 2.59
N LEU A 26 15.11 -35.95 2.53
CA LEU A 26 16.36 -35.28 2.90
C LEU A 26 16.69 -35.46 4.39
N ALA A 27 15.70 -35.30 5.26
CA ALA A 27 15.85 -35.52 6.69
C ALA A 27 16.26 -36.98 7.00
N MET A 28 15.64 -37.96 6.34
CA MET A 28 15.97 -39.37 6.48
C MET A 28 17.39 -39.67 5.98
N ALA A 29 17.78 -39.14 4.82
CA ALA A 29 19.14 -39.29 4.29
C ALA A 29 20.19 -38.69 5.24
N MET A 30 19.94 -37.51 5.80
CA MET A 30 20.82 -36.92 6.81
C MET A 30 20.89 -37.78 8.09
N ALA A 31 19.76 -38.29 8.56
CA ALA A 31 19.73 -39.14 9.75
C ALA A 31 20.57 -40.39 9.58
N PHE A 32 20.51 -41.07 8.41
CA PHE A 32 21.31 -42.23 8.10
C PHE A 32 22.80 -41.92 7.88
N ALA A 33 23.12 -40.77 7.28
CA ALA A 33 24.49 -40.35 7.05
C ALA A 33 25.22 -39.87 8.33
N THR A 34 24.47 -39.39 9.34
CA THR A 34 25.04 -38.83 10.57
C THR A 34 25.97 -39.76 11.33
N PRO A 35 25.65 -41.05 11.56
CA PRO A 35 26.55 -41.96 12.29
C PRO A 35 27.88 -42.20 11.58
N ASP A 36 27.86 -42.35 10.25
CA ASP A 36 29.07 -42.57 9.46
C ASP A 36 29.92 -41.30 9.38
N ALA A 37 29.29 -40.15 9.22
CA ALA A 37 29.96 -38.85 9.29
C ALA A 37 30.59 -38.62 10.68
N ALA A 38 29.89 -38.95 11.75
CA ALA A 38 30.41 -38.83 13.10
C ALA A 38 31.63 -39.73 13.33
N ARG A 39 31.58 -41.01 12.87
CA ARG A 39 32.72 -41.95 12.93
C ARG A 39 33.91 -41.38 12.14
N TYR A 40 33.70 -40.92 10.92
CA TYR A 40 34.75 -40.36 10.11
C TYR A 40 35.41 -39.15 10.79
N ILE A 41 34.59 -38.23 11.33
CA ILE A 41 35.09 -37.02 12.04
C ILE A 41 35.91 -37.43 13.26
N LEU A 42 35.39 -38.33 14.12
CA LEU A 42 36.03 -38.70 15.38
C LEU A 42 37.30 -39.57 15.20
N TYR A 43 37.29 -40.54 14.26
CA TYR A 43 38.37 -41.53 14.17
C TYR A 43 39.40 -41.24 13.08
N VAL A 44 39.04 -40.42 12.07
CA VAL A 44 39.94 -40.17 10.94
C VAL A 44 40.38 -38.71 10.89
N TRP A 45 39.42 -37.78 11.00
CA TRP A 45 39.68 -36.38 10.78
C TRP A 45 40.22 -35.68 12.04
N TRP A 46 39.59 -35.87 13.21
CA TRP A 46 39.96 -35.20 14.45
C TRP A 46 41.38 -35.52 14.93
N PRO A 47 41.88 -36.77 14.91
CA PRO A 47 43.25 -37.06 15.27
C PRO A 47 44.30 -36.34 14.41
N ARG A 48 44.00 -36.14 13.13
CA ARG A 48 44.87 -35.38 12.21
C ARG A 48 44.90 -33.91 12.55
N VAL A 49 43.74 -33.31 12.85
CA VAL A 49 43.59 -31.89 13.22
C VAL A 49 44.34 -31.57 14.49
N VAL A 50 44.27 -32.44 15.51
CA VAL A 50 44.94 -32.20 16.82
C VAL A 50 46.44 -32.31 16.72
N LEU A 51 46.97 -33.08 15.76
CA LEU A 51 48.42 -33.26 15.56
C LEU A 51 49.10 -32.10 14.82
N ASP A 52 48.33 -31.33 14.06
CA ASP A 52 48.84 -30.18 13.28
C ASP A 52 48.26 -28.88 13.79
N ALA A 53 49.10 -28.05 14.42
CA ALA A 53 48.68 -26.78 14.99
C ALA A 53 48.05 -25.82 13.97
N ASN A 54 48.53 -25.82 12.70
CA ASN A 54 47.95 -24.96 11.65
C ASN A 54 46.57 -25.41 11.22
N LEU A 55 46.38 -26.72 11.18
CA LEU A 55 45.13 -27.33 10.82
C LEU A 55 44.09 -27.15 11.94
N LEU A 56 44.50 -27.17 13.18
CA LEU A 56 43.67 -26.88 14.35
C LEU A 56 43.19 -25.41 14.30
N LEU A 57 44.09 -24.45 14.09
CA LEU A 57 43.76 -23.04 13.99
C LEU A 57 42.78 -22.78 12.83
N ALA A 58 43.06 -23.39 11.66
CA ALA A 58 42.17 -23.25 10.49
C ALA A 58 40.77 -23.78 10.78
N THR A 59 40.67 -24.91 11.48
CA THR A 59 39.41 -25.52 11.89
C THR A 59 38.61 -24.65 12.85
N GLU A 60 39.29 -24.03 13.83
CA GLU A 60 38.65 -23.09 14.77
C GLU A 60 38.07 -21.88 14.04
N ILE A 61 38.81 -21.30 13.11
CA ILE A 61 38.35 -20.14 12.31
C ILE A 61 37.15 -20.54 11.44
N VAL A 62 37.20 -21.70 10.78
CA VAL A 62 36.08 -22.18 9.93
C VAL A 62 34.85 -22.45 10.79
N LEU A 63 35.00 -23.08 11.93
CA LEU A 63 33.91 -23.38 12.86
C LEU A 63 33.27 -22.09 13.39
N ALA A 64 34.09 -21.14 13.86
CA ALA A 64 33.63 -19.86 14.36
C ALA A 64 32.87 -19.08 13.26
N SER A 65 33.40 -19.06 12.04
CA SER A 65 32.76 -18.40 10.89
C SER A 65 31.45 -19.07 10.53
N THR A 66 31.40 -20.40 10.54
CA THR A 66 30.18 -21.18 10.26
C THR A 66 29.10 -20.90 11.32
N LEU A 67 29.47 -20.89 12.59
CA LEU A 67 28.55 -20.56 13.69
C LEU A 67 28.03 -19.12 13.57
N MET A 68 28.89 -18.15 13.23
CA MET A 68 28.47 -16.77 13.02
C MET A 68 27.44 -16.66 11.90
N VAL A 69 27.69 -17.30 10.75
CA VAL A 69 26.74 -17.34 9.64
C VAL A 69 25.42 -18.01 10.06
N LEU A 70 25.49 -19.13 10.76
CA LEU A 70 24.32 -19.85 11.26
C LEU A 70 23.48 -18.97 12.20
N PHE A 71 24.10 -18.31 13.18
CA PHE A 71 23.41 -17.38 14.07
C PHE A 71 22.79 -16.22 13.33
N TYR A 72 23.49 -15.65 12.35
CA TYR A 72 22.94 -14.61 11.50
C TYR A 72 21.69 -15.08 10.73
N LEU A 73 21.74 -16.27 10.14
CA LEU A 73 20.61 -16.87 9.44
C LEU A 73 19.44 -17.16 10.38
N CYS A 74 19.71 -17.72 11.56
CA CYS A 74 18.69 -17.96 12.59
C CYS A 74 18.03 -16.66 13.05
N LYS A 75 18.82 -15.63 13.34
CA LYS A 75 18.30 -14.31 13.70
C LYS A 75 17.43 -13.74 12.59
N ARG A 76 17.91 -13.77 11.35
CA ARG A 76 17.16 -13.29 10.18
C ARG A 76 15.84 -14.06 9.99
N ALA A 77 15.85 -15.37 10.17
CA ALA A 77 14.65 -16.19 10.10
C ALA A 77 13.66 -15.86 11.23
N TRP A 78 14.16 -15.63 12.44
CA TRP A 78 13.38 -15.21 13.60
C TRP A 78 12.73 -13.84 13.36
N ASP A 79 13.51 -12.84 12.96
CA ASP A 79 13.02 -11.49 12.64
C ASP A 79 11.96 -11.51 11.54
N ASN A 80 12.15 -12.35 10.52
CA ASN A 80 11.20 -12.52 9.44
C ASN A 80 9.88 -13.18 9.90
N ARG A 81 9.96 -14.16 10.82
CA ARG A 81 8.76 -14.76 11.42
C ARG A 81 7.96 -13.74 12.23
N HIS A 82 8.63 -12.93 13.07
CA HIS A 82 7.96 -11.88 13.83
C HIS A 82 7.27 -10.86 12.93
N ARG A 83 7.91 -10.42 11.85
CA ARG A 83 7.32 -9.50 10.87
C ARG A 83 6.08 -10.10 10.19
N LEU A 84 6.16 -11.37 9.79
CA LEU A 84 5.02 -12.07 9.17
C LEU A 84 3.85 -12.26 10.15
N THR A 85 4.14 -12.54 11.42
CA THR A 85 3.10 -12.65 12.45
C THR A 85 2.41 -11.31 12.70
N SER A 86 3.19 -10.22 12.82
CA SER A 86 2.64 -8.87 12.99
C SER A 86 1.81 -8.43 11.77
N ALA A 87 2.28 -8.72 10.55
CA ALA A 87 1.52 -8.44 9.34
C ALA A 87 0.19 -9.23 9.29
N LYS A 88 0.20 -10.50 9.70
CA LYS A 88 -1.00 -11.32 9.80
C LYS A 88 -1.99 -10.78 10.84
N MET A 89 -1.50 -10.37 12.01
CA MET A 89 -2.35 -9.76 13.04
C MET A 89 -3.02 -8.48 12.56
N ALA A 90 -2.32 -7.68 11.74
CA ALA A 90 -2.88 -6.47 11.14
C ALA A 90 -3.76 -6.76 9.92
N SER A 91 -3.88 -7.99 9.46
CA SER A 91 -4.51 -8.38 8.18
C SER A 91 -3.90 -7.66 6.96
N LEU A 92 -2.62 -7.29 7.06
CA LEU A 92 -1.90 -6.63 5.99
C LEU A 92 -1.57 -7.65 4.90
N LEU A 93 -2.18 -7.46 3.73
CA LEU A 93 -1.96 -8.30 2.56
C LEU A 93 -0.78 -7.82 1.74
N PHE A 94 -0.67 -6.50 1.58
CA PHE A 94 0.31 -5.91 0.69
C PHE A 94 0.68 -4.49 1.12
N THR A 95 1.94 -4.09 0.83
CA THR A 95 2.40 -2.71 0.98
C THR A 95 2.99 -2.25 -0.34
N ARG A 96 2.42 -1.20 -0.89
CA ARG A 96 2.91 -0.56 -2.11
C ARG A 96 3.81 0.61 -1.75
N HIS A 97 5.07 0.56 -2.19
CA HIS A 97 5.99 1.67 -2.05
C HIS A 97 6.09 2.48 -3.35
N PRO A 98 6.26 3.81 -3.28
CA PRO A 98 6.39 4.65 -4.47
C PRO A 98 7.65 4.32 -5.31
N ARG A 99 8.72 3.85 -4.65
CA ARG A 99 9.94 3.37 -5.32
C ARG A 99 9.78 1.88 -5.67
N LYS A 100 9.32 1.60 -6.86
CA LYS A 100 9.00 0.25 -7.32
C LYS A 100 10.24 -0.53 -7.76
N GLY A 101 10.43 -1.72 -7.16
CA GLY A 101 11.22 -2.79 -7.78
C GLY A 101 10.34 -3.61 -8.73
N TRP A 102 10.92 -4.29 -9.72
CA TRP A 102 10.19 -5.14 -10.68
C TRP A 102 9.33 -6.23 -10.01
N LEU A 103 9.79 -6.77 -8.89
CA LEU A 103 9.05 -7.78 -8.11
C LEU A 103 7.76 -7.21 -7.49
N SER A 104 7.77 -5.95 -7.02
CA SER A 104 6.58 -5.31 -6.48
C SER A 104 5.51 -5.11 -7.54
N THR A 105 5.92 -4.82 -8.77
CA THR A 105 4.99 -4.67 -9.91
C THR A 105 4.30 -5.98 -10.27
N LEU A 106 5.00 -7.12 -10.18
CA LEU A 106 4.40 -8.43 -10.40
C LEU A 106 3.39 -8.81 -9.30
N GLN A 107 3.73 -8.57 -8.04
CA GLN A 107 2.82 -8.81 -6.92
C GLN A 107 1.56 -7.93 -7.00
N GLU A 108 1.74 -6.68 -7.37
CA GLU A 108 0.67 -5.72 -7.57
C GLU A 108 -0.30 -6.17 -8.68
N ARG A 109 0.22 -6.60 -9.84
CA ARG A 109 -0.59 -7.15 -10.93
C ARG A 109 -1.35 -8.42 -10.54
N ASN A 110 -0.71 -9.29 -9.77
CA ASN A 110 -1.36 -10.51 -9.29
C ASN A 110 -2.48 -10.19 -8.30
N LEU A 111 -2.27 -9.22 -7.39
CA LEU A 111 -3.31 -8.76 -6.47
C LEU A 111 -4.52 -8.21 -7.25
N VAL A 112 -4.28 -7.32 -8.21
CA VAL A 112 -5.37 -6.72 -9.02
C VAL A 112 -6.13 -7.77 -9.82
N ARG A 113 -5.43 -8.76 -10.38
CA ARG A 113 -6.10 -9.87 -11.10
C ARG A 113 -6.89 -10.80 -10.18
N SER A 114 -6.51 -10.88 -8.92
CA SER A 114 -7.25 -11.67 -7.92
C SER A 114 -8.40 -10.88 -7.28
N LEU A 115 -8.53 -9.55 -7.57
CA LEU A 115 -9.68 -8.78 -7.11
C LEU A 115 -10.93 -9.32 -7.82
N PRO A 116 -11.90 -9.87 -7.10
CA PRO A 116 -13.19 -10.13 -7.66
C PRO A 116 -13.79 -8.81 -8.18
N ALA A 117 -14.69 -8.88 -9.14
CA ALA A 117 -15.45 -7.70 -9.54
C ALA A 117 -16.16 -7.17 -8.30
N ALA A 118 -15.63 -6.10 -7.71
CA ALA A 118 -16.16 -5.55 -6.48
C ALA A 118 -17.59 -5.07 -6.73
N ARG A 119 -18.51 -5.44 -5.85
CA ARG A 119 -19.91 -5.00 -5.92
C ARG A 119 -20.03 -3.56 -5.41
N ASP A 120 -19.41 -3.29 -4.28
CA ASP A 120 -19.49 -2.03 -3.58
C ASP A 120 -18.10 -1.39 -3.46
N ALA A 121 -18.00 -0.14 -3.88
CA ALA A 121 -16.77 0.62 -3.82
C ALA A 121 -16.98 1.91 -3.04
N SER A 122 -16.14 2.16 -2.05
CA SER A 122 -16.20 3.35 -1.20
C SER A 122 -14.85 4.06 -1.20
N ILE A 123 -14.85 5.37 -1.41
CA ILE A 123 -13.62 6.18 -1.49
C ILE A 123 -13.73 7.39 -0.56
N LEU A 124 -12.69 7.60 0.25
CA LEU A 124 -12.40 8.86 0.91
C LEU A 124 -11.04 9.34 0.42
N SER A 125 -10.99 10.46 -0.30
CA SER A 125 -9.76 10.95 -0.94
C SER A 125 -9.78 12.48 -1.06
N LEU A 126 -8.66 13.07 -1.48
CA LEU A 126 -8.56 14.50 -1.78
C LEU A 126 -9.34 14.85 -3.05
N THR A 127 -8.80 14.52 -4.21
CA THR A 127 -9.39 14.76 -5.53
C THR A 127 -9.99 13.50 -6.14
N GLY A 128 -9.57 12.30 -5.69
CA GLY A 128 -9.93 11.03 -6.27
C GLY A 128 -9.20 10.71 -7.59
N TYR A 129 -8.50 11.66 -8.19
CA TYR A 129 -7.90 11.55 -9.52
C TYR A 129 -6.98 10.32 -9.67
N GLU A 130 -6.03 10.16 -8.75
CA GLU A 130 -5.07 9.04 -8.79
C GLU A 130 -5.75 7.65 -8.71
N THR A 131 -6.96 7.60 -8.15
CA THR A 131 -7.69 6.34 -7.96
C THR A 131 -8.67 6.06 -9.10
N LEU A 132 -9.37 7.11 -9.59
CA LEU A 132 -10.47 6.97 -10.54
C LEU A 132 -10.04 7.20 -11.99
N VAL A 133 -9.15 8.15 -12.23
CA VAL A 133 -8.89 8.71 -13.57
C VAL A 133 -7.49 8.41 -14.08
N ALA A 134 -6.49 8.48 -13.21
CA ALA A 134 -5.08 8.38 -13.62
C ALA A 134 -4.83 7.16 -14.51
N PRO A 135 -4.03 7.30 -15.60
CA PRO A 135 -3.76 6.19 -16.51
C PRO A 135 -3.12 4.96 -15.85
N ASN A 136 -2.38 5.20 -14.76
CA ASN A 136 -1.71 4.16 -13.99
C ASN A 136 -2.52 3.68 -12.79
N SER A 137 -3.80 4.08 -12.68
CA SER A 137 -4.66 3.61 -11.59
C SER A 137 -4.94 2.12 -11.75
N LEU A 138 -4.60 1.35 -10.73
CA LEU A 138 -4.89 -0.09 -10.68
C LEU A 138 -6.37 -0.37 -10.42
N LEU A 139 -7.05 0.56 -9.77
CA LEU A 139 -8.43 0.38 -9.31
C LEU A 139 -9.45 0.89 -10.32
N LYS A 140 -9.04 1.61 -11.36
CA LYS A 140 -9.93 2.19 -12.37
C LYS A 140 -10.88 1.14 -12.98
N GLU A 141 -10.37 -0.03 -13.34
CA GLU A 141 -11.18 -1.12 -13.90
C GLU A 141 -12.22 -1.64 -12.90
N VAL A 142 -11.85 -1.73 -11.61
CA VAL A 142 -12.76 -2.16 -10.55
C VAL A 142 -13.94 -1.20 -10.42
N PHE A 143 -13.70 0.12 -10.48
CA PHE A 143 -14.80 1.10 -10.44
C PHE A 143 -15.71 1.04 -11.69
N THR A 144 -15.17 0.60 -12.82
CA THR A 144 -16.01 0.38 -14.01
C THR A 144 -16.90 -0.85 -13.90
N THR A 145 -16.60 -1.78 -13.02
CA THR A 145 -17.39 -3.00 -12.78
C THR A 145 -18.30 -2.91 -11.54
N ALA A 146 -17.94 -2.10 -10.54
CA ALA A 146 -18.71 -1.91 -9.31
C ALA A 146 -20.13 -1.42 -9.59
N TYR A 147 -21.10 -1.90 -8.81
CA TYR A 147 -22.50 -1.50 -8.91
C TYR A 147 -22.81 -0.24 -8.09
N GLU A 148 -22.37 -0.19 -6.84
CA GLU A 148 -22.52 0.97 -5.95
C GLU A 148 -21.17 1.64 -5.71
N ILE A 149 -21.12 2.95 -5.95
CA ILE A 149 -19.89 3.75 -5.79
C ILE A 149 -20.20 4.93 -4.86
N ARG A 150 -19.60 4.92 -3.66
CA ARG A 150 -19.71 6.00 -2.68
C ARG A 150 -18.39 6.75 -2.60
N VAL A 151 -18.39 8.04 -2.89
CA VAL A 151 -17.17 8.84 -2.94
C VAL A 151 -17.29 10.05 -2.03
N MET A 152 -16.25 10.29 -1.21
CA MET A 152 -16.05 11.51 -0.45
C MET A 152 -14.78 12.21 -0.93
N LEU A 153 -14.89 13.45 -1.36
CA LEU A 153 -13.78 14.26 -1.82
C LEU A 153 -13.67 15.55 -1.00
N LEU A 154 -12.47 16.12 -0.98
CA LEU A 154 -12.23 17.38 -0.28
C LEU A 154 -12.95 18.53 -1.00
N ASN A 155 -13.70 19.34 -0.26
CA ASN A 155 -14.41 20.48 -0.80
C ASN A 155 -13.41 21.50 -1.40
N PRO A 156 -13.46 21.78 -2.73
CA PRO A 156 -12.52 22.68 -3.38
C PRO A 156 -12.65 24.13 -2.93
N LEU A 157 -13.82 24.51 -2.40
CA LEU A 157 -14.11 25.86 -1.90
C LEU A 157 -13.73 26.02 -0.43
N GLY A 158 -13.47 24.92 0.27
CA GLY A 158 -13.16 24.89 1.70
C GLY A 158 -11.77 25.41 2.05
N MET A 159 -11.60 25.88 3.28
CA MET A 159 -10.29 26.31 3.81
C MET A 159 -9.28 25.16 3.85
N ALA A 160 -9.72 23.93 4.07
CA ALA A 160 -8.86 22.76 4.09
C ALA A 160 -8.20 22.49 2.73
N ALA A 161 -8.93 22.67 1.62
CA ALA A 161 -8.35 22.52 0.29
C ALA A 161 -7.25 23.55 0.01
N ARG A 162 -7.48 24.82 0.35
CA ARG A 162 -6.48 25.89 0.20
C ARG A 162 -5.23 25.60 1.02
N LYS A 163 -5.40 25.30 2.31
CA LYS A 163 -4.32 24.93 3.22
C LYS A 163 -3.53 23.72 2.71
N ARG A 164 -4.23 22.75 2.12
CA ARG A 164 -3.58 21.56 1.53
C ARG A 164 -2.73 21.93 0.33
N VAL A 165 -3.25 22.72 -0.59
CA VAL A 165 -2.51 23.21 -1.77
C VAL A 165 -1.28 24.02 -1.34
N ASP A 166 -1.43 24.94 -0.37
CA ASP A 166 -0.33 25.76 0.14
C ASP A 166 0.76 24.93 0.83
N SER A 167 0.41 23.77 1.39
CA SER A 167 1.37 22.88 2.05
C SER A 167 2.16 21.99 1.09
N LEU A 168 1.74 21.87 -0.17
CA LEU A 168 2.39 21.04 -1.18
C LEU A 168 3.50 21.84 -1.90
N ALA A 169 4.42 21.10 -2.54
CA ALA A 169 5.50 21.70 -3.30
C ALA A 169 4.94 22.58 -4.45
N GLN A 170 5.70 23.59 -4.87
CA GLN A 170 5.33 24.69 -5.80
C GLN A 170 4.69 24.28 -7.15
N ASN A 171 4.60 22.99 -7.44
CA ASN A 171 4.06 22.47 -8.72
C ASN A 171 2.56 22.17 -8.68
N ILE A 172 1.91 22.25 -7.53
CA ILE A 172 0.47 21.99 -7.40
C ILE A 172 -0.22 23.30 -7.08
N THR A 173 -1.05 23.72 -8.01
CA THR A 173 -1.83 24.94 -7.89
C THR A 173 -3.29 24.61 -7.57
N THR A 174 -4.05 25.62 -7.14
CA THR A 174 -5.50 25.48 -6.95
C THR A 174 -6.20 25.06 -8.24
N SER A 175 -5.73 25.55 -9.41
CA SER A 175 -6.27 25.12 -10.70
C SER A 175 -6.03 23.63 -10.97
N THR A 176 -4.84 23.12 -10.71
CA THR A 176 -4.54 21.66 -10.85
C THR A 176 -5.45 20.82 -9.95
N PHE A 177 -5.67 21.27 -8.71
CA PHE A 177 -6.59 20.59 -7.79
C PHE A 177 -8.03 20.57 -8.33
N GLN A 178 -8.50 21.70 -8.86
CA GLN A 178 -9.84 21.81 -9.47
C GLN A 178 -9.98 20.98 -10.74
N GLU A 179 -8.95 20.94 -11.60
CA GLU A 179 -8.91 20.11 -12.79
C GLU A 179 -8.97 18.61 -12.47
N GLU A 180 -8.19 18.14 -11.49
CA GLU A 180 -8.23 16.77 -11.03
C GLU A 180 -9.60 16.39 -10.47
N LEU A 181 -10.20 17.28 -9.68
CA LEU A 181 -11.52 17.07 -9.11
C LEU A 181 -12.59 17.02 -10.20
N ALA A 182 -12.56 17.92 -11.16
CA ALA A 182 -13.50 17.96 -12.28
C ALA A 182 -13.38 16.68 -13.14
N ALA A 183 -12.16 16.20 -13.40
CA ALA A 183 -11.93 14.94 -14.10
C ALA A 183 -12.52 13.74 -13.34
N SER A 184 -12.39 13.71 -12.01
CA SER A 184 -12.98 12.68 -11.16
C SER A 184 -14.50 12.70 -11.19
N ILE A 185 -15.11 13.87 -11.13
CA ILE A 185 -16.56 14.04 -11.24
C ILE A 185 -17.05 13.61 -12.63
N ALA A 186 -16.35 13.97 -13.71
CA ALA A 186 -16.68 13.52 -15.05
C ALA A 186 -16.66 11.98 -15.17
N PHE A 187 -15.65 11.32 -14.58
CA PHE A 187 -15.59 9.86 -14.52
C PHE A 187 -16.79 9.27 -13.77
N LEU A 188 -17.12 9.80 -12.58
CA LEU A 188 -18.26 9.37 -11.78
C LEU A 188 -19.59 9.55 -12.52
N ASN A 189 -19.74 10.65 -13.24
CA ASN A 189 -20.92 10.91 -14.07
C ASN A 189 -21.02 9.89 -15.21
N ALA A 190 -19.91 9.51 -15.84
CA ALA A 190 -19.89 8.44 -16.83
C ALA A 190 -20.32 7.09 -16.24
N CYS A 191 -19.87 6.78 -15.03
CA CYS A 191 -20.31 5.58 -14.29
C CYS A 191 -21.82 5.62 -14.01
N ARG A 192 -22.36 6.75 -13.56
CA ARG A 192 -23.80 6.92 -13.33
C ARG A 192 -24.62 6.75 -14.61
N ARG A 193 -24.18 7.33 -15.72
CA ARG A 193 -24.82 7.17 -17.04
C ARG A 193 -24.81 5.72 -17.53
N SER A 194 -23.86 4.91 -17.09
CA SER A 194 -23.84 3.47 -17.39
C SER A 194 -24.74 2.63 -16.46
N GLY A 195 -25.60 3.27 -15.65
CA GLY A 195 -26.60 2.61 -14.80
C GLY A 195 -26.11 2.24 -13.40
N LYS A 196 -24.96 2.76 -12.96
CA LYS A 196 -24.42 2.52 -11.61
C LYS A 196 -25.03 3.47 -10.59
N LYS A 197 -25.13 3.00 -9.34
CA LYS A 197 -25.53 3.83 -8.22
C LYS A 197 -24.30 4.60 -7.72
N VAL A 198 -24.22 5.89 -8.05
CA VAL A 198 -23.10 6.77 -7.67
C VAL A 198 -23.58 7.84 -6.73
N SER A 199 -22.88 8.00 -5.61
CA SER A 199 -23.10 9.06 -4.62
C SER A 199 -21.78 9.77 -4.33
N LEU A 200 -21.79 11.09 -4.38
CA LEU A 200 -20.62 11.94 -4.14
C LEU A 200 -20.93 12.95 -3.04
N LYS A 201 -20.09 12.98 -2.01
CA LYS A 201 -20.11 13.95 -0.91
C LYS A 201 -18.80 14.73 -0.82
N PHE A 202 -18.87 15.93 -0.27
CA PHE A 202 -17.71 16.77 -0.02
C PHE A 202 -17.54 17.01 1.48
N TYR A 203 -16.29 16.92 1.97
CA TYR A 203 -15.93 17.20 3.35
C TYR A 203 -14.99 18.41 3.46
N ASP A 204 -14.99 19.13 4.59
CA ASP A 204 -14.32 20.42 4.79
C ASP A 204 -13.15 20.40 5.78
N HIS A 205 -12.64 19.22 6.14
CA HIS A 205 -11.53 19.10 7.10
C HIS A 205 -10.30 18.45 6.46
N ASP A 206 -9.11 18.68 7.05
CA ASP A 206 -7.88 18.04 6.58
C ASP A 206 -7.99 16.52 6.76
N PRO A 207 -7.88 15.71 5.69
CA PRO A 207 -7.95 14.27 5.80
C PRO A 207 -6.63 13.70 6.33
N PHE A 208 -6.72 12.79 7.29
CA PHE A 208 -5.58 12.01 7.75
C PHE A 208 -5.27 10.82 6.83
N TRP A 209 -6.32 10.24 6.27
CA TRP A 209 -6.23 9.02 5.49
C TRP A 209 -6.99 9.14 4.17
N LYS A 210 -6.34 8.68 3.10
CA LYS A 210 -7.06 8.20 1.94
C LYS A 210 -7.45 6.77 2.22
N VAL A 211 -8.72 6.45 2.02
CA VAL A 211 -9.26 5.10 2.22
C VAL A 211 -10.06 4.72 0.98
N VAL A 212 -9.76 3.55 0.42
CA VAL A 212 -10.55 2.94 -0.64
C VAL A 212 -10.97 1.57 -0.16
N VAL A 213 -12.27 1.34 -0.02
CA VAL A 213 -12.83 0.06 0.39
C VAL A 213 -13.51 -0.58 -0.81
N LEU A 214 -13.12 -1.81 -1.10
CA LEU A 214 -13.68 -2.63 -2.17
C LEU A 214 -14.10 -3.97 -1.56
N ASP A 215 -15.39 -4.13 -1.30
CA ASP A 215 -15.95 -5.28 -0.60
C ASP A 215 -15.21 -5.61 0.71
N ASP A 216 -14.32 -6.59 0.68
CA ASP A 216 -13.55 -7.10 1.82
C ASP A 216 -12.08 -6.59 1.88
N LEU A 217 -11.73 -5.62 1.04
CA LEU A 217 -10.38 -5.08 0.95
C LEU A 217 -10.38 -3.57 1.21
N ALA A 218 -9.41 -3.09 1.97
CA ALA A 218 -9.20 -1.67 2.24
C ALA A 218 -7.79 -1.24 1.83
N TRP A 219 -7.70 -0.30 0.87
CA TRP A 219 -6.49 0.44 0.53
C TRP A 219 -6.42 1.69 1.37
N VAL A 220 -5.32 1.86 2.06
CA VAL A 220 -5.13 2.96 3.00
C VAL A 220 -3.81 3.65 2.74
N GLN A 221 -3.85 4.97 2.65
CA GLN A 221 -2.68 5.80 2.43
C GLN A 221 -2.74 7.03 3.34
N HIS A 222 -1.63 7.36 4.00
CA HIS A 222 -1.58 8.53 4.88
C HIS A 222 -1.51 9.82 4.08
N CYS A 223 -2.35 10.79 4.42
CA CYS A 223 -2.35 12.13 3.83
C CYS A 223 -1.45 13.04 4.66
N HIS A 224 -0.14 13.04 4.40
CA HIS A 224 0.79 13.89 5.13
C HIS A 224 0.82 15.31 4.55
N SER A 225 0.72 16.34 5.42
CA SER A 225 0.94 17.72 5.02
C SER A 225 2.36 17.89 4.45
N GLY A 226 2.49 18.59 3.33
CA GLY A 226 3.78 18.85 2.68
C GLY A 226 4.34 17.72 1.81
N ARG A 227 3.60 16.62 1.62
CA ARG A 227 3.99 15.55 0.67
C ARG A 227 2.84 15.18 -0.25
N GLU A 228 3.18 14.89 -1.50
CA GLU A 228 2.21 14.37 -2.45
C GLU A 228 1.80 12.93 -2.06
N MET A 229 0.55 12.58 -2.30
CA MET A 229 0.03 11.25 -1.96
C MET A 229 0.74 10.14 -2.73
N LYS A 230 1.11 10.39 -4.00
CA LYS A 230 1.84 9.41 -4.83
C LYS A 230 3.19 8.98 -4.24
N ASP A 231 3.79 9.81 -3.37
CA ASP A 231 5.08 9.53 -2.72
C ASP A 231 4.94 8.81 -1.37
N GLN A 232 3.72 8.58 -0.91
CA GLN A 232 3.44 7.87 0.34
C GLN A 232 3.23 6.38 0.09
N PRO A 233 3.60 5.51 1.06
CA PRO A 233 3.27 4.10 0.97
C PRO A 233 1.76 3.90 1.07
N GLU A 234 1.25 2.92 0.33
CA GLU A 234 -0.13 2.47 0.36
C GLU A 234 -0.17 1.07 0.97
N TYR A 235 -1.10 0.85 1.88
CA TYR A 235 -1.28 -0.40 2.62
C TYR A 235 -2.61 -1.03 2.22
N VAL A 236 -2.61 -2.33 2.00
CA VAL A 236 -3.82 -3.10 1.66
C VAL A 236 -4.13 -4.07 2.79
N PHE A 237 -5.28 -3.91 3.40
CA PHE A 237 -5.78 -4.77 4.47
C PHE A 237 -6.97 -5.59 3.97
N GLY A 238 -7.03 -6.85 4.38
CA GLY A 238 -8.16 -7.74 4.09
C GLY A 238 -9.05 -7.96 5.31
N LEU A 239 -10.33 -8.24 5.07
CA LEU A 239 -11.24 -8.69 6.10
C LEU A 239 -10.89 -10.11 6.55
N GLN A 240 -10.77 -10.33 7.84
CA GLN A 240 -10.63 -11.67 8.43
C GLN A 240 -12.02 -12.23 8.76
N TYR A 241 -12.54 -13.09 7.90
CA TYR A 241 -13.88 -13.63 8.09
C TYR A 241 -14.06 -14.47 9.36
N ALA A 242 -12.98 -15.14 9.82
CA ALA A 242 -13.03 -15.95 11.05
C ALA A 242 -13.05 -15.08 12.32
N GLU A 243 -12.34 -13.95 12.29
CA GLU A 243 -12.18 -13.03 13.43
C GLU A 243 -12.23 -11.58 12.92
N PRO A 244 -13.42 -11.06 12.59
CA PRO A 244 -13.56 -9.74 11.95
C PRO A 244 -13.01 -8.58 12.79
N ASP A 245 -13.01 -8.72 14.11
CA ASP A 245 -12.49 -7.72 15.05
C ASP A 245 -10.95 -7.66 15.04
N GLN A 246 -10.29 -8.65 14.49
CA GLN A 246 -8.84 -8.64 14.31
C GLN A 246 -8.45 -7.98 13.00
N GLY A 247 -7.34 -7.25 13.05
CA GLY A 247 -6.79 -6.56 11.89
C GLY A 247 -7.29 -5.13 11.72
N LEU A 248 -6.89 -4.51 10.62
CA LEU A 248 -7.11 -3.08 10.38
C LEU A 248 -8.19 -2.79 9.32
N PHE A 249 -8.78 -3.82 8.71
CA PHE A 249 -9.87 -3.61 7.76
C PHE A 249 -11.08 -2.93 8.41
N VAL A 250 -11.61 -3.53 9.49
CA VAL A 250 -12.81 -3.02 10.18
C VAL A 250 -12.61 -1.60 10.73
N PRO A 251 -11.51 -1.25 11.40
CA PRO A 251 -11.23 0.12 11.80
C PRO A 251 -11.28 1.14 10.65
N PHE A 252 -10.68 0.85 9.50
CA PHE A 252 -10.70 1.76 8.35
C PHE A 252 -12.05 1.82 7.65
N TYR A 253 -12.76 0.69 7.55
CA TYR A 253 -14.12 0.68 7.04
C TYR A 253 -15.07 1.49 7.93
N THR A 254 -14.97 1.30 9.25
CA THR A 254 -15.76 2.07 10.24
C THR A 254 -15.40 3.56 10.19
N TYR A 255 -14.11 3.90 10.03
CA TYR A 255 -13.67 5.27 9.83
C TYR A 255 -14.34 5.90 8.59
N PHE A 256 -14.37 5.19 7.45
CA PHE A 256 -15.08 5.65 6.27
C PHE A 256 -16.56 5.84 6.53
N LEU A 257 -17.25 4.85 7.15
CA LEU A 257 -18.67 4.93 7.44
C LEU A 257 -19.01 6.09 8.40
N HIS A 258 -18.19 6.30 9.41
CA HIS A 258 -18.36 7.41 10.33
C HIS A 258 -18.29 8.75 9.57
N LYS A 259 -17.27 8.91 8.73
CA LYS A 259 -17.12 10.11 7.89
C LYS A 259 -18.27 10.26 6.90
N TRP A 260 -18.70 9.20 6.27
CA TRP A 260 -19.81 9.21 5.31
C TRP A 260 -21.13 9.65 5.93
N ASN A 261 -21.39 9.25 7.18
CA ASN A 261 -22.61 9.53 7.90
C ASN A 261 -22.55 10.81 8.75
N GLU A 262 -21.41 11.48 8.82
CA GLU A 262 -21.25 12.74 9.53
C GLU A 262 -22.17 13.81 8.91
N ALA A 263 -22.87 14.56 9.76
CA ALA A 263 -23.82 15.57 9.31
C ALA A 263 -23.11 16.79 8.68
N GLY A 264 -23.81 17.47 7.78
CA GLY A 264 -23.34 18.74 7.22
C GLY A 264 -22.48 18.65 5.98
N HIS A 265 -22.23 17.45 5.45
CA HIS A 265 -21.54 17.30 4.18
C HIS A 265 -22.38 17.80 3.00
N TRP A 266 -21.72 18.45 2.05
CA TRP A 266 -22.32 18.79 0.79
C TRP A 266 -22.41 17.54 -0.10
N GLU A 267 -23.56 17.29 -0.73
CA GLU A 267 -23.79 16.20 -1.68
C GLU A 267 -23.80 16.79 -3.10
N TYR A 268 -23.17 16.09 -4.04
CA TYR A 268 -23.16 16.50 -5.43
C TYR A 268 -24.39 15.97 -6.15
N ASP A 269 -25.17 16.90 -6.71
CA ASP A 269 -26.30 16.57 -7.57
C ASP A 269 -25.83 16.46 -9.02
N PHE A 270 -25.74 15.23 -9.52
CA PHE A 270 -25.28 14.94 -10.89
C PHE A 270 -26.25 15.44 -11.98
N ASP A 271 -27.49 15.74 -11.65
CA ASP A 271 -28.49 16.19 -12.62
C ASP A 271 -28.38 17.70 -12.85
N THR A 272 -28.09 18.45 -11.80
CA THR A 272 -27.95 19.91 -11.88
C THR A 272 -26.48 20.38 -11.93
N GLY A 273 -25.52 19.54 -11.54
CA GLY A 273 -24.11 19.91 -11.43
C GLY A 273 -23.78 20.78 -10.21
N GLU A 274 -24.69 20.87 -9.28
CA GLU A 274 -24.57 21.70 -8.07
C GLU A 274 -24.30 20.86 -6.83
N VAL A 275 -23.86 21.49 -5.76
CA VAL A 275 -23.77 20.88 -4.44
C VAL A 275 -24.98 21.26 -3.59
N VAL A 276 -25.52 20.30 -2.89
CA VAL A 276 -26.72 20.41 -2.08
C VAL A 276 -26.38 20.03 -0.64
N GLN A 277 -26.77 20.87 0.29
CA GLN A 277 -26.70 20.54 1.72
C GLN A 277 -28.07 20.05 2.19
N ARG A 278 -28.10 18.91 2.89
CA ARG A 278 -29.32 18.32 3.43
C ARG A 278 -29.27 18.28 4.93
N ASP A 279 -30.40 18.52 5.56
CA ASP A 279 -30.57 18.31 6.99
C ASP A 279 -30.51 16.81 7.30
N ALA A 280 -29.67 16.43 8.26
CA ALA A 280 -29.44 15.01 8.60
C ALA A 280 -30.68 14.30 9.18
N THR A 281 -31.62 15.07 9.76
CA THR A 281 -32.81 14.52 10.45
C THR A 281 -33.99 14.41 9.50
N THR A 282 -34.23 15.46 8.71
CA THR A 282 -35.42 15.57 7.86
C THR A 282 -35.15 15.18 6.40
N GLY A 283 -33.87 15.14 5.98
CA GLY A 283 -33.46 14.91 4.58
C GLY A 283 -33.78 16.10 3.65
N ASN A 284 -34.38 17.17 4.18
CA ASN A 284 -34.74 18.35 3.41
C ASN A 284 -33.51 19.14 2.96
N GLU A 285 -33.59 19.72 1.78
CA GLU A 285 -32.55 20.61 1.25
C GLU A 285 -32.52 21.91 2.08
N THR A 286 -31.33 22.23 2.63
CA THR A 286 -31.09 23.44 3.43
C THR A 286 -30.28 24.48 2.69
N GLY A 287 -29.54 24.07 1.66
CA GLY A 287 -28.72 24.95 0.86
C GLY A 287 -28.34 24.33 -0.47
N ARG A 288 -28.12 25.16 -1.49
CA ARG A 288 -27.67 24.78 -2.81
C ARG A 288 -26.67 25.81 -3.32
N ALA A 289 -25.58 25.36 -3.93
CA ALA A 289 -24.55 26.24 -4.47
C ALA A 289 -23.88 25.62 -5.70
N PRO A 290 -23.45 26.44 -6.67
CA PRO A 290 -22.63 25.97 -7.79
C PRO A 290 -21.25 25.55 -7.27
N LEU A 291 -20.72 24.44 -7.78
CA LEU A 291 -19.40 23.93 -7.35
C LEU A 291 -18.22 24.78 -7.89
N GLY A 292 -18.49 25.65 -8.91
CA GLY A 292 -17.49 26.59 -9.44
C GLY A 292 -16.27 25.94 -10.11
N LEU A 293 -16.42 24.71 -10.58
CA LEU A 293 -15.37 24.01 -11.31
C LEU A 293 -15.39 24.40 -12.79
N PRO A 294 -14.24 24.34 -13.49
CA PRO A 294 -14.20 24.50 -14.94
C PRO A 294 -15.06 23.43 -15.61
N ASP A 295 -15.86 23.85 -16.61
CA ASP A 295 -16.74 22.95 -17.34
C ASP A 295 -15.93 22.01 -18.23
N TYR A 296 -15.76 20.78 -17.78
CA TYR A 296 -15.26 19.66 -18.59
C TYR A 296 -16.44 19.07 -19.38
N GLY A 297 -17.05 19.91 -20.25
CA GLY A 297 -18.10 19.47 -21.15
C GLY A 297 -17.62 18.32 -22.03
N SER A 298 -18.35 17.23 -22.06
CA SER A 298 -18.46 16.13 -23.06
C SER A 298 -17.25 15.76 -23.97
N ALA A 299 -16.11 16.40 -23.84
CA ALA A 299 -14.89 15.99 -24.50
C ALA A 299 -14.29 14.82 -23.71
N SER A 300 -14.15 13.69 -24.34
CA SER A 300 -13.33 12.55 -23.87
C SER A 300 -12.03 13.13 -23.33
N PRO A 301 -11.56 12.73 -22.15
CA PRO A 301 -10.32 13.25 -21.59
C PRO A 301 -9.22 13.09 -22.66
N PRO A 302 -8.40 14.12 -22.90
CA PRO A 302 -7.33 14.00 -23.88
C PRO A 302 -6.42 12.84 -23.47
N LEU A 303 -6.38 11.83 -24.31
CA LEU A 303 -5.58 10.60 -24.15
C LEU A 303 -4.07 10.88 -24.26
N THR A 304 -3.64 12.13 -24.19
CA THR A 304 -2.26 12.50 -24.43
C THR A 304 -1.84 13.73 -23.63
N ALA A 305 -1.54 13.51 -22.38
CA ALA A 305 -0.41 14.18 -21.76
C ALA A 305 0.34 13.15 -20.92
N ALA A 306 0.95 12.18 -21.60
CA ALA A 306 2.14 11.55 -21.08
C ALA A 306 3.12 12.71 -20.83
N ARG A 307 3.26 13.13 -19.56
CA ARG A 307 4.38 13.96 -19.14
C ARG A 307 5.62 13.17 -19.54
N THR A 308 6.20 13.50 -20.69
CA THR A 308 7.53 13.06 -21.07
C THR A 308 8.45 13.51 -19.95
N PHE A 309 8.87 12.56 -19.14
CA PHE A 309 10.01 12.73 -18.26
C PHE A 309 11.21 13.02 -19.19
N SER A 310 11.56 14.29 -19.33
CA SER A 310 12.87 14.68 -19.81
C SER A 310 13.84 14.31 -18.69
N PRO A 311 14.82 13.42 -18.92
CA PRO A 311 15.86 13.22 -17.94
C PRO A 311 16.63 14.53 -17.86
N ALA A 312 16.47 15.23 -16.73
CA ALA A 312 17.30 16.38 -16.42
C ALA A 312 18.75 15.90 -16.44
N SER A 313 19.52 16.48 -17.33
CA SER A 313 20.96 16.29 -17.47
C SER A 313 21.62 16.47 -16.11
N GLU A 314 22.17 15.36 -15.64
CA GLU A 314 23.03 15.27 -14.47
C GLU A 314 24.39 15.92 -14.83
N ASN A 315 24.46 17.23 -14.62
CA ASN A 315 25.70 17.98 -14.53
C ASN A 315 25.67 18.76 -13.24
N ALA A 316 25.85 18.07 -12.13
CA ALA A 316 26.16 18.67 -10.85
C ALA A 316 27.69 18.59 -10.67
N GLN A 317 28.32 19.68 -10.95
CA GLN A 317 29.67 20.02 -10.51
C GLN A 317 29.84 19.72 -9.01
N VAL A 318 30.77 18.85 -8.72
CA VAL A 318 31.32 18.60 -7.38
C VAL A 318 31.82 19.92 -6.81
N ARG A 319 31.09 20.52 -5.89
CA ARG A 319 31.60 21.51 -4.97
C ARG A 319 31.89 20.83 -3.63
N LYS A 320 33.14 20.43 -3.46
CA LYS A 320 33.74 20.16 -2.16
C LYS A 320 33.80 21.49 -1.40
N ASP A 321 33.08 21.60 -0.30
CA ASP A 321 33.48 22.48 0.81
C ASP A 321 32.78 22.00 2.09
N SER A 322 33.61 21.54 3.00
CA SER A 322 33.72 21.91 4.40
C SER A 322 32.42 22.11 5.21
N GLY A 323 32.03 21.11 6.00
CA GLY A 323 30.92 21.19 6.95
C GLY A 323 30.83 20.02 7.93
N ASN A 324 31.96 19.50 8.41
CA ASN A 324 31.97 18.32 9.30
C ASN A 324 32.10 18.72 10.79
N ASN A 325 31.30 19.68 11.28
CA ASN A 325 31.39 20.09 12.71
C ASN A 325 30.05 20.25 13.43
N ASP A 326 28.87 20.15 12.76
CA ASP A 326 27.60 20.38 13.45
C ASP A 326 26.83 19.12 13.89
N LEU A 327 27.25 17.93 13.45
CA LEU A 327 26.58 16.68 13.87
C LEU A 327 27.07 16.14 15.23
N ARG A 328 28.17 16.65 15.77
CA ARG A 328 28.65 16.26 17.12
C ARG A 328 28.03 17.06 18.26
N LYS A 329 27.41 18.21 18.00
CA LYS A 329 26.77 19.01 19.07
C LYS A 329 25.34 18.57 19.36
N LEU A 330 24.61 18.02 18.40
CA LEU A 330 23.25 17.52 18.61
C LEU A 330 23.16 16.17 19.34
N SER A 331 24.26 15.40 19.36
CA SER A 331 24.33 14.13 20.10
C SER A 331 24.58 14.29 21.59
N ALA A 332 25.13 15.43 22.01
CA ALA A 332 25.44 15.68 23.41
C ALA A 332 24.29 16.31 24.23
N GLU A 333 23.34 16.98 23.56
CA GLU A 333 22.20 17.58 24.25
C GLU A 333 21.03 16.63 24.50
N CYS A 334 20.96 15.50 23.80
CA CYS A 334 19.91 14.48 24.00
C CYS A 334 20.19 13.55 25.19
N ALA A 335 21.46 13.49 25.68
CA ALA A 335 21.84 12.61 26.78
C ALA A 335 21.64 13.23 28.18
N LEU A 336 21.29 14.52 28.28
CA LEU A 336 21.13 15.24 29.55
C LEU A 336 19.66 15.55 29.93
N ARG A 337 18.66 14.99 29.22
CA ARG A 337 17.23 15.15 29.57
C ARG A 337 16.51 13.84 29.87
N SER A 338 17.23 12.79 30.21
CA SER A 338 16.63 11.56 30.75
C SER A 338 17.35 11.20 32.06
N CYS A 339 17.03 11.94 33.09
CA CYS A 339 17.08 11.53 34.50
C CYS A 339 15.85 12.08 35.18
#